data_f957aa00deeb835d2000f33a32debbeb
#
_entry.id   f957aa00deeb835d2000f33a32debbeb
#
_cell.length_a   1.000
_cell.length_b   1.000
_cell.length_c   1.000
_cell.angle_alpha   90.00
_cell.angle_beta   90.00
_cell.angle_gamma   90.00
#
_symmetry.space_group_name_H-M   'P 1'
#
loop_
_entity.id
_entity.type
_entity.pdbx_description
1 polymer ?
#
loop_
_entity_poly.entity_id
_entity_poly.type
_entity_poly.pdbx_seq_one_letter_code
_entity_poly.pdbx_strand_id
1 'polypeptide(L)' 'MQQNSEVDINVLVNLYHTKLAAALNQNVLLEAKLQTLKNDYEKEKSELLEQIANLKDSNG' A
#
# COMPACT_ATOMS: atom_id res chain seq x y z
N MET A 1 -36.94 -2.47 -20.18
CA MET A 1 -36.95 -2.94 -19.26
C MET A 1 -37.52 -2.24 -18.35
N GLN A 2 -38.16 -2.54 -17.82
CA GLN A 2 -38.69 -2.01 -17.02
C GLN A 2 -37.98 -1.84 -15.95
N GLN A 3 -37.75 -1.22 -15.71
CA GLN A 3 -37.10 -1.03 -14.78
C GLN A 3 -37.65 -0.99 -13.62
N ASN A 4 -37.27 -1.46 -12.95
CA ASN A 4 -37.69 -1.47 -11.85
C ASN A 4 -37.52 -0.28 -11.23
N SER A 5 -38.18 0.25 -10.87
CA SER A 5 -38.12 1.52 -10.41
C SER A 5 -37.19 1.74 -9.36
N GLU A 6 -36.63 0.77 -8.80
CA GLU A 6 -35.81 1.02 -7.70
C GLU A 6 -34.42 1.30 -8.06
N VAL A 7 -33.92 0.85 -9.16
CA VAL A 7 -32.51 0.99 -9.46
C VAL A 7 -32.35 1.34 -10.93
N ASP A 8 -31.65 2.43 -11.14
CA ASP A 8 -31.29 2.82 -12.49
C ASP A 8 -29.95 2.16 -12.80
N ILE A 9 -29.90 1.42 -13.87
CA ILE A 9 -28.71 0.67 -14.24
C ILE A 9 -27.52 1.58 -14.45
N ASN A 10 -27.74 2.74 -15.07
CA ASN A 10 -26.62 3.65 -15.31
C ASN A 10 -26.06 4.19 -14.01
N VAL A 11 -26.91 4.47 -13.05
CA VAL A 11 -26.45 4.93 -11.75
C VAL A 11 -25.68 3.82 -11.06
N LEU A 12 -26.19 2.61 -11.15
CA LEU A 12 -25.54 1.48 -10.51
C LEU A 12 -24.13 1.26 -11.09
N VAL A 13 -24.02 1.29 -12.41
CA VAL A 13 -22.73 1.09 -13.07
C VAL A 13 -21.76 2.20 -12.68
N ASN A 14 -22.24 3.43 -12.67
CA ASN A 14 -21.39 4.56 -12.30
C ASN A 14 -20.89 4.45 -10.87
N LEU A 15 -21.74 3.99 -9.98
CA LEU A 15 -21.34 3.81 -8.59
C LEU A 15 -20.29 2.74 -8.46
N TYR A 16 -20.44 1.65 -9.19
CA TYR A 16 -19.43 0.61 -9.19
C TYR A 16 -18.10 1.14 -9.70
N HIS A 17 -18.14 1.88 -10.80
CA HIS A 17 -16.92 2.44 -11.35
C HIS A 17 -16.22 3.35 -10.35
N THR A 18 -16.98 4.22 -9.71
CA THR A 18 -16.41 5.15 -8.77
C THR A 18 -15.80 4.43 -7.57
N LYS A 19 -16.51 3.44 -7.06
CA LYS A 19 -16.02 2.73 -5.88
C LYS A 19 -14.85 1.85 -6.20
N LEU A 20 -14.85 1.24 -7.38
CA LEU A 20 -13.71 0.42 -7.78
C LEU A 20 -12.46 1.27 -7.96
N ALA A 21 -12.60 2.43 -8.57
CA ALA A 21 -11.47 3.32 -8.74
C ALA A 21 -10.92 3.78 -7.40
N ALA A 22 -11.81 4.11 -6.47
CA ALA A 22 -11.38 4.55 -5.14
C ALA A 22 -10.69 3.42 -4.39
N ALA A 23 -11.26 2.22 -4.47
CA ALA A 23 -10.67 1.07 -3.79
C ALA A 23 -9.30 0.73 -4.37
N LEU A 24 -9.18 0.80 -5.69
CA LEU A 24 -7.91 0.52 -6.33
C LEU A 24 -6.85 1.53 -5.90
N ASN A 25 -7.22 2.80 -5.89
CA ASN A 25 -6.28 3.83 -5.45
C ASN A 25 -5.84 3.60 -4.03
N GLN A 26 -6.77 3.23 -3.16
CA GLN A 26 -6.45 3.00 -1.78
C GLN A 26 -5.53 1.79 -1.64
N ASN A 27 -5.79 0.75 -2.41
CA ASN A 27 -4.94 -0.44 -2.36
C ASN A 27 -3.52 -0.14 -2.81
N VAL A 28 -3.38 0.62 -3.88
CA VAL A 28 -2.06 0.98 -4.39
C VAL A 28 -1.32 1.82 -3.36
N LEU A 29 -2.03 2.75 -2.73
CA LEU A 29 -1.42 3.60 -1.72
C LEU A 29 -0.94 2.78 -0.52
N LEU A 30 -1.77 1.84 -0.08
CA LEU A 30 -1.40 0.97 1.03
C LEU A 30 -0.21 0.10 0.67
N GLU A 31 -0.20 -0.41 -0.55
CA GLU A 31 0.92 -1.20 -1.01
C GLU A 31 2.20 -0.38 -1.03
N ALA A 32 2.11 0.85 -1.49
CA ALA A 32 3.27 1.72 -1.52
C ALA A 32 3.79 2.02 -0.12
N LYS A 33 2.88 2.23 0.82
CA LYS A 33 3.28 2.46 2.21
C LYS A 33 3.98 1.26 2.78
N LEU A 34 3.44 0.08 2.50
CA LEU A 34 4.02 -1.14 3.00
C LEU A 34 5.42 -1.35 2.42
N GLN A 35 5.55 -1.12 1.12
CA GLN A 35 6.84 -1.28 0.46
C GLN A 35 7.85 -0.29 1.03
N THR A 36 7.43 0.93 1.29
CA THR A 36 8.30 1.95 1.86
C THR A 36 8.77 1.53 3.25
N LEU A 37 7.85 1.06 4.07
CA LEU A 37 8.20 0.62 5.41
C LEU A 37 9.18 -0.54 5.37
N LYS A 38 8.96 -1.46 4.47
CA LYS A 38 9.83 -2.61 4.34
C LYS A 38 11.24 -2.17 3.93
N ASN A 39 11.32 -1.27 2.97
CA ASN A 39 12.61 -0.77 2.50
C ASN A 39 13.34 -0.03 3.61
N ASP A 40 12.61 0.78 4.38
CA ASP A 40 13.21 1.53 5.48
C ASP A 40 13.70 0.59 6.56
N TYR A 41 12.92 -0.44 6.84
CA TYR A 41 13.29 -1.41 7.85
C TYR A 41 14.58 -2.14 7.44
N GLU A 42 14.66 -2.54 6.19
CA GLU A 42 15.82 -3.26 5.72
C GLU A 42 17.07 -2.38 5.71
N LYS A 43 16.88 -1.12 5.37
CA LYS A 43 17.98 -0.19 5.38
C LYS A 43 18.48 0.03 6.80
N GLU A 44 17.57 0.24 7.72
CA GLU A 44 17.94 0.45 9.12
C GLU A 44 18.62 -0.77 9.69
N LYS A 45 18.10 -1.94 9.37
CA LYS A 45 18.70 -3.18 9.83
C LYS A 45 20.12 -3.33 9.31
N SER A 46 20.31 -3.00 8.04
CA SER A 46 21.65 -3.10 7.44
C SER A 46 22.62 -2.14 8.11
N GLU A 47 22.16 -0.92 8.40
CA GLU A 47 23.00 0.07 9.04
C GLU A 47 23.37 -0.35 10.45
N LEU A 48 22.42 -0.94 11.17
CA LEU A 48 22.70 -1.40 12.52
C LEU A 48 23.70 -2.56 12.52
N LEU A 49 23.55 -3.45 11.55
CA LEU A 49 24.49 -4.56 11.46
C LEU A 49 25.89 -4.06 11.14
N GLU A 50 25.99 -3.04 10.32
CA GLU A 50 27.27 -2.45 10.00
C GLU A 50 27.88 -1.79 11.22
N GLN A 51 27.07 -1.10 12.01
CA GLN A 51 27.57 -0.49 13.23
C GLN A 51 28.07 -1.53 14.22
N ILE A 52 27.38 -2.64 14.32
CA ILE A 52 27.81 -3.72 15.20
C ILE A 52 29.15 -4.27 14.72
N ALA A 53 29.28 -4.47 13.42
CA ALA A 53 30.53 -4.98 12.87
C ALA A 53 31.68 -4.02 13.14
N ASN A 54 31.42 -2.71 12.99
CA ASN A 54 32.44 -1.71 13.25
C ASN A 54 32.84 -1.68 14.72
N LEU A 55 31.89 -1.84 15.61
CA LEU A 55 32.19 -1.88 17.01
C LEU A 55 33.04 -3.08 17.38
N LYS A 56 32.73 -4.22 16.78
CA LYS A 56 33.51 -5.41 17.03
C LYS A 56 34.93 -5.24 16.54
N ASP A 57 35.11 -4.65 15.38
CA ASP A 57 36.41 -4.40 14.85
C ASP A 57 37.19 -3.45 15.73
N SER A 58 36.50 -2.41 16.26
CA SER A 58 37.17 -1.46 17.11
C SER A 58 37.64 -2.08 18.41
N ASN A 59 36.88 -3.03 18.90
CA ASN A 59 37.24 -3.64 20.16
C ASN A 59 38.22 -4.78 20.00
N GLY A 60 38.32 -5.27 18.83
CA GLY A 60 39.17 -6.40 18.59
C GLY A 60 40.44 -6.03 17.97
#